data_02df4bc7f013b941cfe22cac9dcd6bbf
#
_entry.id   02df4bc7f013b941cfe22cac9dcd6bbf
#
_cell.length_a   1.000
_cell.length_b   1.000
_cell.length_c   1.000
_cell.angle_alpha   90.00
_cell.angle_beta   90.00
_cell.angle_gamma   90.00
#
_symmetry.space_group_name_H-M   'P 1'
#
loop_
_entity.id
_entity.type
_entity.pdbx_description
1 polymer ?
#
loop_
_entity_poly.entity_id
_entity_poly.type
_entity_poly.pdbx_seq_one_letter_code
_entity_poly.pdbx_strand_id
1 'polypeptide(L)'
;MRHEGGNLIYALSNGKLVSVEDVPAGLKCDCFCPACGEQLVAKKGQKMTHHFAHKAGTNCAFGYQTSLHLLAKDILANARRMVIPELYLRPDKSWLRDHLISPAREILIDEVDVEQNHGSIIPVIHSLIQTVSQ
;
A
#
# COMPACT_ATOMS: atom_id res chain seq x y z
N MET A 1 0.85 -11.49 -21.02
CA MET A 1 0.78 -10.25 -20.23
C MET A 1 1.85 -10.30 -19.17
N ARG A 2 2.82 -9.42 -19.29
CA ARG A 2 3.78 -9.23 -18.23
C ARG A 2 3.09 -8.41 -17.14
N HIS A 3 2.76 -9.03 -16.04
CA HIS A 3 2.56 -8.30 -14.82
C HIS A 3 3.94 -7.82 -14.42
N GLU A 4 4.26 -6.58 -14.74
CA GLU A 4 5.38 -5.90 -14.13
C GLU A 4 5.03 -5.69 -12.67
N GLY A 5 5.21 -6.75 -11.90
CA GLY A 5 5.16 -6.64 -10.46
C GLY A 5 6.29 -5.72 -10.06
N GLY A 6 5.96 -4.56 -9.51
CA GLY A 6 6.97 -3.67 -8.95
C GLY A 6 7.83 -4.41 -7.93
N ASN A 7 9.02 -3.92 -7.68
CA ASN A 7 9.91 -4.49 -6.69
C ASN A 7 9.26 -4.46 -5.30
N LEU A 8 9.31 -5.58 -4.60
CA LEU A 8 8.80 -5.68 -3.24
C LEU A 8 9.72 -4.92 -2.29
N ILE A 9 9.26 -3.80 -1.75
CA ILE A 9 10.04 -2.90 -0.89
C ILE A 9 9.65 -3.05 0.58
N TYR A 10 8.45 -3.54 0.86
CA TYR A 10 7.92 -3.74 2.21
C TYR A 10 7.64 -5.21 2.49
N ALA A 11 7.91 -5.63 3.70
CA ALA A 11 7.70 -6.99 4.17
C ALA A 11 7.17 -6.99 5.60
N LEU A 12 6.74 -8.13 6.09
CA LEU A 12 6.36 -8.32 7.49
C LEU A 12 7.54 -8.92 8.28
N SER A 13 7.86 -8.29 9.39
CA SER A 13 8.79 -8.80 10.39
C SER A 13 8.16 -8.68 11.77
N ASN A 14 8.03 -9.80 12.48
CA ASN A 14 7.33 -9.84 13.79
C ASN A 14 5.92 -9.22 13.77
N GLY A 15 5.18 -9.43 12.68
CA GLY A 15 3.83 -8.88 12.51
C GLY A 15 3.77 -7.39 12.19
N LYS A 16 4.91 -6.72 12.02
CA LYS A 16 5.00 -5.31 11.64
C LYS A 16 5.47 -5.16 10.20
N LEU A 17 4.93 -4.17 9.51
CA LEU A 17 5.40 -3.80 8.19
C LEU A 17 6.73 -3.06 8.29
N VAL A 18 7.73 -3.54 7.56
CA VAL A 18 9.08 -2.97 7.55
C VAL A 18 9.53 -2.67 6.12
N SER A 19 10.30 -1.60 5.96
CA SER A 19 10.95 -1.26 4.69
C SER A 19 12.24 -2.04 4.53
N VAL A 20 12.62 -2.33 3.29
CA VAL A 20 13.92 -2.95 2.97
C VAL A 20 15.10 -2.11 3.45
N GLU A 21 14.93 -0.79 3.55
CA GLU A 21 15.99 0.10 4.04
C GLU A 21 16.24 -0.02 5.53
N ASP A 22 15.22 -0.39 6.30
CA ASP A 22 15.27 -0.45 7.76
C ASP A 22 15.74 -1.79 8.31
N VAL A 23 16.00 -2.76 7.44
CA VAL A 23 16.38 -4.13 7.84
C VAL A 23 17.78 -4.50 7.36
N PRO A 24 18.47 -5.44 8.03
CA PRO A 24 19.75 -5.94 7.55
C PRO A 24 19.60 -6.74 6.26
N ALA A 25 20.69 -6.76 5.47
CA ALA A 25 20.73 -7.51 4.21
C ALA A 25 20.64 -9.03 4.45
N GLY A 26 20.11 -9.73 3.47
CA GLY A 26 20.01 -11.19 3.48
C GLY A 26 18.82 -11.71 4.30
N LEU A 27 19.01 -12.84 4.95
CA LEU A 27 17.98 -13.53 5.74
C LEU A 27 17.88 -13.04 7.19
N LYS A 28 18.81 -12.20 7.63
CA LYS A 28 18.87 -11.74 9.02
C LYS A 28 17.67 -10.88 9.45
N CYS A 29 16.93 -10.36 8.49
CA CYS A 29 15.78 -9.51 8.77
C CYS A 29 14.57 -10.29 9.32
N ASP A 30 14.52 -11.61 9.18
CA ASP A 30 13.32 -12.40 9.50
C ASP A 30 12.05 -11.82 8.85
N CYS A 31 12.13 -11.56 7.55
CA CYS A 31 11.09 -10.91 6.79
C CYS A 31 10.28 -11.92 5.99
N PHE A 32 8.97 -11.70 5.95
CA PHE A 32 8.03 -12.59 5.28
C PHE A 32 7.15 -11.81 4.31
N CYS A 33 6.78 -12.46 3.20
CA CYS A 33 5.88 -11.88 2.23
C CYS A 33 4.48 -11.71 2.83
N PRO A 34 3.88 -10.50 2.78
CA PRO A 34 2.55 -10.30 3.32
C PRO A 34 1.43 -11.01 2.55
N ALA A 35 1.70 -11.45 1.32
CA ALA A 35 0.72 -12.16 0.49
C ALA A 35 0.79 -13.68 0.65
N CYS A 36 1.98 -14.27 0.50
CA CYS A 36 2.15 -15.74 0.51
C CYS A 36 2.76 -16.29 1.80
N GLY A 37 3.28 -15.43 2.68
CA GLY A 37 3.90 -15.86 3.95
C GLY A 37 5.29 -16.49 3.83
N GLU A 38 5.86 -16.58 2.63
CA GLU A 38 7.20 -17.11 2.45
C GLU A 38 8.29 -16.18 2.97
N GLN A 39 9.40 -16.76 3.40
CA GLN A 39 10.57 -16.02 3.86
C GLN A 39 11.19 -15.22 2.72
N LEU A 40 11.53 -13.97 3.00
CA LEU A 40 12.15 -13.06 2.08
C LEU A 40 13.62 -12.84 2.39
N VAL A 41 14.36 -12.50 1.34
CA VAL A 41 15.76 -12.09 1.41
C VAL A 41 15.84 -10.60 1.07
N ALA A 42 16.42 -9.80 1.94
CA ALA A 42 16.66 -8.39 1.65
C ALA A 42 17.86 -8.23 0.71
N LYS A 43 17.62 -7.86 -0.52
CA LYS A 43 18.64 -7.59 -1.54
C LYS A 43 19.06 -6.12 -1.45
N LYS A 44 20.22 -5.87 -0.89
CA LYS A 44 20.76 -4.52 -0.66
C LYS A 44 22.11 -4.32 -1.36
N GLY A 45 22.21 -4.80 -2.59
CA GLY A 45 23.41 -4.62 -3.42
C GLY A 45 23.55 -3.22 -4.00
N GLN A 46 24.75 -2.90 -4.50
CA GLN A 46 25.05 -1.57 -5.04
C GLN A 46 24.54 -1.35 -6.48
N LYS A 47 24.27 -2.42 -7.23
CA LYS A 47 23.92 -2.33 -8.65
C LYS A 47 22.44 -2.26 -8.94
N MET A 48 21.61 -2.73 -8.03
CA MET A 48 20.16 -2.79 -8.18
C MET A 48 19.47 -2.05 -7.03
N THR A 49 18.30 -1.49 -7.32
CA THR A 49 17.44 -0.93 -6.27
C THR A 49 17.19 -1.97 -5.17
N HIS A 50 17.31 -1.55 -3.94
CA HIS A 50 17.04 -2.42 -2.79
C HIS A 50 15.61 -2.97 -2.83
N HIS A 51 15.46 -4.26 -2.64
CA HIS A 51 14.18 -4.93 -2.68
C HIS A 51 14.22 -6.25 -1.91
N PHE A 52 13.05 -6.79 -1.61
CA PHE A 52 12.92 -8.14 -1.09
C PHE A 52 12.70 -9.13 -2.22
N ALA A 53 13.33 -10.30 -2.11
CA ALA A 53 13.11 -11.43 -2.99
C ALA A 53 12.68 -12.64 -2.20
N HIS A 54 11.82 -13.48 -2.78
CA HIS A 54 11.42 -14.75 -2.15
C HIS A 54 12.61 -15.71 -2.08
N LYS A 55 12.86 -16.28 -0.91
CA LYS A 55 13.99 -17.20 -0.69
C LYS A 55 13.95 -18.42 -1.63
N ALA A 56 12.76 -18.96 -1.85
CA ALA A 56 12.56 -20.12 -2.70
C ALA A 56 12.51 -19.81 -4.20
N GLY A 57 12.70 -18.55 -4.61
CA GLY A 57 12.55 -18.11 -5.99
C GLY A 57 11.12 -18.18 -6.50
N THR A 58 10.14 -18.28 -5.60
CA THR A 58 8.72 -18.35 -5.93
C THR A 58 8.26 -17.03 -6.54
N ASN A 59 7.51 -17.13 -7.61
CA ASN A 59 6.92 -15.95 -8.25
C ASN A 59 5.56 -15.64 -7.62
N CYS A 60 5.56 -14.77 -6.61
CA CYS A 60 4.34 -14.32 -5.94
C CYS A 60 3.79 -13.07 -6.63
N ALA A 61 2.73 -13.23 -7.41
CA ALA A 61 2.13 -12.13 -8.17
C ALA A 61 1.51 -11.02 -7.30
N PHE A 62 1.16 -11.32 -6.06
CA PHE A 62 0.40 -10.41 -5.20
C PHE A 62 1.23 -9.73 -4.10
N GLY A 63 2.48 -10.10 -3.92
CA GLY A 63 3.33 -9.59 -2.83
C GLY A 63 3.47 -8.07 -2.86
N TYR A 64 3.75 -7.51 -4.01
CA TYR A 64 3.88 -6.06 -4.19
C TYR A 64 2.59 -5.31 -3.86
N GLN A 65 1.48 -5.72 -4.46
CA GLN A 65 0.18 -5.07 -4.27
C GLN A 65 -0.30 -5.17 -2.81
N THR A 66 -0.15 -6.34 -2.20
CA THR A 66 -0.53 -6.54 -0.79
C THR A 66 0.33 -5.69 0.14
N SER A 67 1.63 -5.58 -0.12
CA SER A 67 2.52 -4.74 0.69
C SER A 67 2.16 -3.25 0.60
N LEU A 68 1.82 -2.74 -0.58
CA LEU A 68 1.35 -1.37 -0.75
C LEU A 68 0.01 -1.12 -0.05
N HIS A 69 -0.89 -2.08 -0.09
CA HIS A 69 -2.18 -1.99 0.59
C HIS A 69 -2.01 -1.90 2.12
N LEU A 70 -1.13 -2.74 2.69
CA LEU A 70 -0.81 -2.68 4.11
C LEU A 70 -0.12 -1.36 4.50
N LEU A 71 0.79 -0.86 3.66
CA LEU A 71 1.43 0.43 3.86
C LEU A 71 0.41 1.58 3.87
N ALA A 72 -0.53 1.59 2.94
CA ALA A 72 -1.59 2.59 2.89
C ALA A 72 -2.45 2.57 4.16
N LYS A 73 -2.82 1.39 4.65
CA LYS A 73 -3.55 1.24 5.92
C LYS A 73 -2.77 1.78 7.10
N ASP A 74 -1.47 1.48 7.17
CA ASP A 74 -0.60 1.95 8.24
C ASP A 74 -0.46 3.48 8.24
N ILE A 75 -0.27 4.08 7.06
CA ILE A 75 -0.20 5.54 6.91
C ILE A 75 -1.51 6.19 7.36
N LEU A 76 -2.66 5.69 6.94
CA LEU A 76 -3.97 6.24 7.31
C LEU A 76 -4.23 6.11 8.81
N ALA A 77 -3.88 4.98 9.40
CA ALA A 77 -4.03 4.74 10.83
C ALA A 77 -3.20 5.70 11.69
N ASN A 78 -2.01 6.06 11.22
CA ASN A 78 -1.10 6.96 11.94
C ASN A 78 -1.38 8.44 11.67
N ALA A 79 -1.60 8.81 10.41
CA ALA A 79 -1.82 10.21 10.03
C ALA A 79 -3.21 10.71 10.44
N ARG A 80 -4.21 9.87 10.42
CA ARG A 80 -5.61 10.16 10.74
C ARG A 80 -6.20 11.34 9.95
N ARG A 81 -5.62 11.64 8.82
CA ARG A 81 -6.10 12.67 7.90
C ARG A 81 -5.73 12.33 6.48
N MET A 82 -6.55 12.78 5.56
CA MET A 82 -6.33 12.60 4.13
C MET A 82 -6.87 13.80 3.37
N VAL A 83 -6.16 14.21 2.32
CA VAL A 83 -6.65 15.23 1.39
C VAL A 83 -7.34 14.52 0.23
N ILE A 84 -8.64 14.75 0.07
CA ILE A 84 -9.37 14.32 -1.12
C ILE A 84 -9.12 15.38 -2.19
N PRO A 85 -8.59 15.00 -3.36
CA PRO A 85 -8.36 15.95 -4.45
C PRO A 85 -9.68 16.47 -5.00
N GLU A 86 -9.60 17.58 -5.71
CA GLU A 86 -10.73 18.11 -6.45
C GLU A 86 -11.22 17.13 -7.51
N LEU A 87 -12.51 17.06 -7.68
CA LEU A 87 -13.18 16.21 -8.65
C LEU A 87 -13.78 17.06 -9.77
N TYR A 88 -13.39 16.75 -10.99
CA TYR A 88 -13.93 17.37 -12.20
C TYR A 88 -14.73 16.38 -13.04
N LEU A 89 -15.84 16.84 -13.57
CA LEU A 89 -16.50 16.17 -14.68
C LEU A 89 -15.83 16.63 -15.98
N ARG A 90 -15.24 15.66 -16.70
CA ARG A 90 -14.63 15.91 -18.02
C ARG A 90 -15.56 15.37 -19.10
N PRO A 91 -16.18 16.25 -19.89
CA PRO A 91 -17.03 15.80 -20.99
C PRO A 91 -16.23 15.11 -22.08
N ASP A 92 -16.85 14.18 -22.80
CA ASP A 92 -16.24 13.47 -23.94
C ASP A 92 -15.80 14.40 -25.08
N LYS A 93 -16.30 15.62 -25.08
CA LYS A 93 -16.08 16.59 -26.16
C LYS A 93 -15.10 17.66 -25.72
N SER A 94 -14.00 17.77 -26.43
CA SER A 94 -12.88 18.67 -26.11
C SER A 94 -13.21 20.17 -26.07
N TRP A 95 -14.34 20.60 -26.64
CA TRP A 95 -14.77 22.01 -26.61
C TRP A 95 -15.60 22.35 -25.36
N LEU A 96 -16.01 21.36 -24.59
CA LEU A 96 -16.70 21.61 -23.34
C LEU A 96 -15.66 21.78 -22.22
N ARG A 97 -15.93 22.71 -21.32
CA ARG A 97 -15.04 22.95 -20.17
C ARG A 97 -15.23 21.90 -19.11
N ASP A 98 -14.16 21.59 -18.41
CA ASP A 98 -14.21 20.80 -17.20
C ASP A 98 -15.09 21.51 -16.16
N HIS A 99 -15.97 20.76 -15.52
CA HIS A 99 -16.86 21.28 -14.50
C HIS A 99 -16.44 20.73 -13.13
N LEU A 100 -16.12 21.64 -12.21
CA LEU A 100 -15.75 21.26 -10.85
C LEU A 100 -16.97 20.70 -10.10
N ILE A 101 -16.91 19.43 -9.73
CA ILE A 101 -17.96 18.75 -8.96
C ILE A 101 -17.71 18.92 -7.46
N SER A 102 -16.49 18.78 -7.03
CA SER A 102 -16.11 18.92 -5.63
C SER A 102 -14.73 19.54 -5.50
N PRO A 103 -14.55 20.60 -4.69
CA PRO A 103 -13.22 21.13 -4.41
C PRO A 103 -12.39 20.17 -3.58
N ALA A 104 -11.08 20.35 -3.62
CA ALA A 104 -10.17 19.63 -2.73
C ALA A 104 -10.54 19.94 -1.26
N ARG A 105 -10.51 18.90 -0.44
CA ARG A 105 -10.84 19.03 0.99
C ARG A 105 -10.01 18.10 1.84
N GLU A 106 -9.63 18.55 3.02
CA GLU A 106 -9.04 17.70 4.04
C GLU A 106 -10.15 17.02 4.84
N ILE A 107 -10.02 15.73 5.05
CA ILE A 107 -10.88 14.95 5.93
C ILE A 107 -10.08 14.43 7.10
N LEU A 108 -10.67 14.47 8.28
CA LEU A 108 -10.14 13.82 9.47
C LEU A 108 -10.76 12.43 9.63
N ILE A 109 -9.95 11.48 10.05
CA ILE A 109 -10.36 10.09 10.24
C ILE A 109 -10.34 9.83 11.74
N ASP A 110 -11.52 9.65 12.33
CA ASP A 110 -11.65 9.42 13.77
C ASP A 110 -11.28 7.99 14.14
N GLU A 111 -11.70 7.04 13.32
CA GLU A 111 -11.43 5.62 13.55
C GLU A 111 -11.03 4.95 12.25
N VAL A 112 -9.96 4.17 12.33
CA VAL A 112 -9.50 3.31 11.23
C VAL A 112 -9.71 1.87 11.67
N ASP A 113 -10.71 1.22 11.09
CA ASP A 113 -10.88 -0.21 11.26
C ASP A 113 -10.04 -0.93 10.20
N VAL A 114 -9.00 -1.59 10.66
CA VAL A 114 -8.13 -2.39 9.79
C VAL A 114 -8.67 -3.80 9.79
N GLU A 115 -9.39 -4.16 8.75
CA GLU A 115 -9.92 -5.51 8.60
C GLU A 115 -8.79 -6.54 8.64
N GLN A 116 -8.93 -7.48 9.54
CA GLN A 116 -8.08 -8.66 9.59
C GLN A 116 -8.60 -9.70 8.61
N ASN A 117 -7.67 -10.29 7.89
CA ASN A 117 -7.97 -11.27 6.85
C ASN A 117 -8.61 -12.53 7.45
N HIS A 118 -9.91 -12.67 7.31
CA HIS A 118 -10.66 -13.87 7.66
C HIS A 118 -10.99 -14.67 6.38
N GLY A 119 -9.99 -15.37 5.81
CA GLY A 119 -10.21 -16.19 4.62
C GLY A 119 -10.29 -15.36 3.32
N SER A 120 -10.73 -15.95 2.25
CA SER A 120 -10.61 -15.49 0.85
C SER A 120 -11.37 -14.19 0.48
N ILE A 121 -11.74 -13.35 1.42
CA ILE A 121 -12.42 -12.07 1.15
C ILE A 121 -11.39 -10.93 1.28
N ILE A 122 -11.21 -10.18 0.22
CA ILE A 122 -10.41 -8.95 0.23
C ILE A 122 -11.22 -7.87 0.95
N PRO A 123 -10.78 -7.39 2.11
CA PRO A 123 -11.56 -6.44 2.87
C PRO A 123 -11.57 -5.05 2.25
N VAL A 124 -12.74 -4.44 2.23
CA VAL A 124 -12.92 -3.03 1.90
C VAL A 124 -12.68 -2.19 3.16
N ILE A 125 -11.92 -1.11 3.04
CA ILE A 125 -11.70 -0.19 4.17
C ILE A 125 -13.03 0.49 4.51
N HIS A 126 -13.62 0.15 5.65
CA HIS A 126 -14.68 0.95 6.25
C HIS A 126 -14.05 2.01 7.15
N SER A 127 -13.92 3.21 6.64
CA SER A 127 -13.57 4.37 7.45
C SER A 127 -14.83 5.21 7.70
N LEU A 128 -15.15 5.46 8.95
CA LEU A 128 -16.08 6.52 9.31
C LEU A 128 -15.39 7.85 9.03
N ILE A 129 -15.81 8.49 7.95
CA ILE A 129 -15.27 9.78 7.54
C ILE A 129 -16.16 10.86 8.15
N GLN A 130 -15.64 11.59 9.14
CA GLN A 130 -16.25 12.84 9.54
C GLN A 130 -15.68 13.99 8.72
N THR A 131 -16.52 14.64 7.96
CA THR A 131 -16.17 15.88 7.29
C THR A 131 -16.15 17.02 8.31
N VAL A 132 -14.99 17.57 8.56
CA VAL A 132 -14.89 18.84 9.25
C VAL A 132 -15.26 19.93 8.24
N SER A 133 -16.47 20.47 8.36
CA SER A 133 -16.83 21.70 7.65
C SER A 133 -16.15 22.88 8.33
N GLN A 134 -15.30 23.57 7.60
CA GLN A 134 -14.89 24.92 7.95
C GLN A 134 -15.98 25.91 7.58
#